data_aa923df7421d99901e1d666d1ab0093c
#
_entry.id   aa923df7421d99901e1d666d1ab0093c
#
_cell.length_a   1.000
_cell.length_b   1.000
_cell.length_c   1.000
_cell.angle_alpha   90.00
_cell.angle_beta   90.00
_cell.angle_gamma   90.00
#
_symmetry.space_group_name_H-M   'P 1'
#
loop_
_entity.id
_entity.type
_entity.pdbx_description
1 polymer ?
#
loop_
_entity_poly.entity_id
_entity_poly.type
_entity_poly.pdbx_seq_one_letter_code
_entity_poly.pdbx_strand_id
1 'polypeptide(L)'
;MTHAQRFRDVYEECYPRVLAYATSLVGRQTGEDITSETFTVAWQRVGSIPRPALPWLLGVARNLVRELRRRDAHQYLLAAEEAQRISSGARTDVGDIAAEVTDRHNALHALASLPEADRELLTLIAWHGLSAREAAQVLRCTTATLTVRLYRARRRLEKALEAAPASRAASTPPVEAPHPTRHEGAPA
;
A
#
# COMPACT_ATOMS: atom_id res chain seq x y z
N MET A 1 16.16 27.42 -19.63
CA MET A 1 15.02 26.85 -18.89
C MET A 1 14.88 27.61 -17.57
N THR A 2 13.74 28.28 -17.34
CA THR A 2 13.51 29.03 -16.09
C THR A 2 13.22 28.05 -14.93
N HIS A 3 13.42 28.52 -13.69
CA HIS A 3 13.05 27.75 -12.49
C HIS A 3 11.60 27.28 -12.53
N ALA A 4 10.67 28.16 -12.93
CA ALA A 4 9.25 27.85 -13.03
C ALA A 4 8.97 26.77 -14.10
N GLN A 5 9.65 26.83 -15.24
CA GLN A 5 9.49 25.81 -16.27
C GLN A 5 9.97 24.43 -15.80
N ARG A 6 11.17 24.38 -15.19
CA ARG A 6 11.71 23.12 -14.66
C ARG A 6 10.83 22.52 -13.57
N PHE A 7 10.26 23.35 -12.70
CA PHE A 7 9.34 22.87 -11.67
C PHE A 7 8.05 22.31 -12.28
N ARG A 8 7.48 23.01 -13.29
CA ARG A 8 6.27 22.54 -13.97
C ARG A 8 6.49 21.16 -14.59
N ASP A 9 7.59 20.98 -15.30
CA ASP A 9 7.93 19.69 -15.93
C ASP A 9 8.01 18.56 -14.86
N VAL A 10 8.70 18.82 -13.76
CA VAL A 10 8.81 17.86 -12.63
C VAL A 10 7.46 17.61 -11.97
N TYR A 11 6.65 18.63 -11.82
CA TYR A 11 5.32 18.52 -11.22
C TYR A 11 4.39 17.65 -12.09
N GLU A 12 4.27 17.97 -13.37
CA GLU A 12 3.41 17.26 -14.31
C GLU A 12 3.82 15.77 -14.44
N GLU A 13 5.12 15.51 -14.52
CA GLU A 13 5.65 14.14 -14.64
C GLU A 13 5.46 13.31 -13.36
N CYS A 14 5.72 13.91 -12.19
CA CYS A 14 5.88 13.16 -10.96
C CYS A 14 4.68 13.21 -10.02
N TYR A 15 3.80 14.20 -10.12
CA TYR A 15 2.69 14.41 -9.17
C TYR A 15 1.80 13.16 -8.97
N PRO A 16 1.29 12.50 -10.03
CA PRO A 16 0.42 11.35 -9.84
C PRO A 16 1.10 10.19 -9.08
N ARG A 17 2.41 10.02 -9.33
CA ARG A 17 3.20 8.95 -8.72
C ARG A 17 3.53 9.25 -7.26
N VAL A 18 3.84 10.50 -6.93
CA VAL A 18 4.07 10.93 -5.54
C VAL A 18 2.79 10.84 -4.74
N LEU A 19 1.65 11.27 -5.30
CA LEU A 19 0.34 11.18 -4.67
C LEU A 19 -0.04 9.72 -4.41
N ALA A 20 0.09 8.84 -5.39
CA ALA A 20 -0.20 7.43 -5.24
C ALA A 20 0.67 6.79 -4.14
N TYR A 21 1.96 7.14 -4.09
CA TYR A 21 2.87 6.65 -3.06
C TYR A 21 2.49 7.16 -1.66
N ALA A 22 2.29 8.47 -1.48
CA ALA A 22 1.93 9.04 -0.21
C ALA A 22 0.59 8.47 0.30
N THR A 23 -0.43 8.43 -0.57
CA THR A 23 -1.75 7.86 -0.25
C THR A 23 -1.67 6.39 0.19
N SER A 24 -0.80 5.60 -0.44
CA SER A 24 -0.62 4.18 -0.06
C SER A 24 -0.01 3.99 1.34
N LEU A 25 0.67 5.00 1.87
CA LEU A 25 1.33 4.94 3.17
C LEU A 25 0.50 5.49 4.33
N VAL A 26 -0.32 6.52 4.08
CA VAL A 26 -1.01 7.29 5.15
C VAL A 26 -2.48 7.56 4.86
N GLY A 27 -3.06 6.96 3.82
CA GLY A 27 -4.42 7.22 3.40
C GLY A 27 -4.56 8.48 2.55
N ARG A 28 -5.77 8.72 2.02
CA ARG A 28 -5.99 9.72 0.97
C ARG A 28 -5.75 11.14 1.45
N GLN A 29 -6.44 11.57 2.50
CA GLN A 29 -6.40 12.96 2.97
C GLN A 29 -4.98 13.37 3.37
N THR A 30 -4.36 12.61 4.26
CA THR A 30 -2.98 12.85 4.69
C THR A 30 -1.98 12.71 3.54
N GLY A 31 -2.25 11.82 2.58
CA GLY A 31 -1.42 11.64 1.39
C GLY A 31 -1.42 12.85 0.47
N GLU A 32 -2.57 13.54 0.32
CA GLU A 32 -2.69 14.81 -0.41
C GLU A 32 -1.87 15.93 0.26
N ASP A 33 -1.90 16.03 1.60
CA ASP A 33 -1.11 16.98 2.38
C ASP A 33 0.40 16.73 2.24
N ILE A 34 0.83 15.47 2.41
CA ILE A 34 2.22 15.06 2.22
C ILE A 34 2.71 15.36 0.80
N THR A 35 1.85 15.14 -0.20
CA THR A 35 2.18 15.43 -1.60
C THR A 35 2.39 16.94 -1.79
N SER A 36 1.49 17.75 -1.28
CA SER A 36 1.57 19.22 -1.36
C SER A 36 2.85 19.74 -0.68
N GLU A 37 3.19 19.22 0.49
CA GLU A 37 4.41 19.58 1.21
C GLU A 37 5.67 19.09 0.44
N THR A 38 5.62 17.90 -0.16
CA THR A 38 6.70 17.37 -1.00
C THR A 38 7.01 18.30 -2.17
N PHE A 39 5.99 18.80 -2.86
CA PHE A 39 6.18 19.73 -3.97
C PHE A 39 6.53 21.15 -3.51
N THR A 40 6.16 21.57 -2.32
CA THR A 40 6.66 22.80 -1.69
C THR A 40 8.17 22.72 -1.47
N VAL A 41 8.67 21.61 -0.93
CA VAL A 41 10.12 21.35 -0.81
C VAL A 41 10.80 21.30 -2.19
N ALA A 42 10.14 20.71 -3.18
CA ALA A 42 10.65 20.65 -4.55
C ALA A 42 10.77 22.04 -5.18
N TRP A 43 9.80 22.91 -4.98
CA TRP A 43 9.85 24.30 -5.44
C TRP A 43 11.02 25.06 -4.84
N GLN A 44 11.19 24.97 -3.52
CA GLN A 44 12.29 25.61 -2.83
C GLN A 44 13.69 25.13 -3.28
N ARG A 45 13.77 23.90 -3.78
CA ARG A 45 15.01 23.23 -4.18
C ARG A 45 15.10 22.91 -5.66
N VAL A 46 14.29 23.55 -6.50
CA VAL A 46 14.16 23.21 -7.93
C VAL A 46 15.50 23.18 -8.66
N GLY A 47 16.44 24.07 -8.29
CA GLY A 47 17.79 24.09 -8.86
C GLY A 47 18.65 22.85 -8.57
N SER A 48 18.39 22.15 -7.47
CA SER A 48 19.18 21.01 -6.99
C SER A 48 18.46 19.66 -7.10
N ILE A 49 17.26 19.64 -7.69
CA ILE A 49 16.55 18.37 -7.92
C ILE A 49 17.36 17.49 -8.89
N PRO A 50 17.72 16.25 -8.52
CA PRO A 50 18.47 15.37 -9.40
C PRO A 50 17.63 14.91 -10.60
N ARG A 51 18.29 14.25 -11.56
CA ARG A 51 17.61 13.55 -12.67
C ARG A 51 17.95 12.06 -12.59
N PRO A 52 16.95 11.19 -12.59
CA PRO A 52 15.51 11.43 -12.58
C PRO A 52 15.03 12.04 -11.25
N ALA A 53 13.96 12.86 -11.30
CA ALA A 53 13.45 13.58 -10.14
C ALA A 53 12.65 12.70 -9.16
N LEU A 54 11.96 11.69 -9.70
CA LEU A 54 11.01 10.87 -8.95
C LEU A 54 11.60 10.18 -7.71
N PRO A 55 12.77 9.49 -7.77
CA PRO A 55 13.33 8.85 -6.57
C PRO A 55 13.62 9.85 -5.45
N TRP A 56 14.04 11.06 -5.79
CA TRP A 56 14.27 12.12 -4.82
C TRP A 56 12.96 12.61 -4.20
N LEU A 57 11.92 12.84 -4.99
CA LEU A 57 10.59 13.24 -4.50
C LEU A 57 9.97 12.19 -3.59
N LEU A 58 10.03 10.90 -3.97
CA LEU A 58 9.57 9.81 -3.12
C LEU A 58 10.37 9.73 -1.80
N GLY A 59 11.66 10.04 -1.84
CA GLY A 59 12.49 10.15 -0.64
C GLY A 59 12.08 11.31 0.27
N VAL A 60 11.66 12.45 -0.29
CA VAL A 60 11.10 13.58 0.46
C VAL A 60 9.77 13.18 1.09
N ALA A 61 8.82 12.67 0.31
CA ALA A 61 7.52 12.21 0.78
C ALA A 61 7.66 11.19 1.92
N ARG A 62 8.57 10.21 1.75
CA ARG A 62 8.87 9.21 2.77
C ARG A 62 9.36 9.83 4.09
N ASN A 63 10.21 10.84 4.00
CA ASN A 63 10.69 11.52 5.22
C ASN A 63 9.54 12.25 5.93
N LEU A 64 8.66 12.92 5.19
CA LEU A 64 7.49 13.59 5.74
C LEU A 64 6.55 12.60 6.43
N VAL A 65 6.26 11.46 5.80
CA VAL A 65 5.47 10.37 6.41
C VAL A 65 6.11 9.87 7.70
N ARG A 66 7.44 9.66 7.71
CA ARG A 66 8.15 9.20 8.91
C ARG A 66 8.11 10.25 10.03
N GLU A 67 8.21 11.51 9.66
CA GLU A 67 8.11 12.62 10.63
C GLU A 67 6.70 12.67 11.23
N LEU A 68 5.66 12.60 10.40
CA LEU A 68 4.27 12.54 10.85
C LEU A 68 4.08 11.40 11.86
N ARG A 69 4.43 10.17 11.48
CA ARG A 69 4.29 8.99 12.36
C ARG A 69 5.05 9.13 13.68
N ARG A 70 6.21 9.79 13.66
CA ARG A 70 6.96 10.02 14.88
C ARG A 70 6.26 11.02 15.79
N ARG A 71 5.63 12.07 15.23
CA ARG A 71 4.82 13.03 15.98
C ARG A 71 3.59 12.36 16.57
N ASP A 72 2.88 11.56 15.77
CA ASP A 72 1.69 10.82 16.22
C ASP A 72 2.03 9.85 17.35
N ALA A 73 3.13 9.08 17.21
CA ALA A 73 3.61 8.18 18.25
C ALA A 73 3.97 8.93 19.54
N HIS A 74 4.59 10.10 19.43
CA HIS A 74 4.92 10.94 20.59
C HIS A 74 3.67 11.49 21.26
N GLN A 75 2.70 11.98 20.48
CA GLN A 75 1.41 12.46 21.00
C GLN A 75 0.63 11.32 21.67
N TYR A 76 0.65 10.12 21.08
CA TYR A 76 0.02 8.93 21.66
C TYR A 76 0.65 8.54 23.00
N LEU A 77 1.99 8.60 23.12
CA LEU A 77 2.68 8.33 24.39
C LEU A 77 2.32 9.35 25.45
N LEU A 78 2.29 10.64 25.11
CA LEU A 78 1.87 11.70 26.03
C LEU A 78 0.39 11.54 26.45
N ALA A 79 -0.49 11.21 25.49
CA ALA A 79 -1.89 10.95 25.76
C ALA A 79 -2.08 9.65 26.57
N ALA A 80 -1.26 8.62 26.35
CA ALA A 80 -1.29 7.39 27.13
C ALA A 80 -0.81 7.58 28.56
N GLU A 81 0.20 8.43 28.78
CA GLU A 81 0.62 8.83 30.13
C GLU A 81 -0.50 9.59 30.86
N GLU A 82 -1.25 10.43 30.16
CA GLU A 82 -2.42 11.14 30.70
C GLU A 82 -3.61 10.19 30.86
N ALA A 83 -3.86 9.26 29.90
CA ALA A 83 -4.97 8.30 29.91
C ALA A 83 -4.75 7.15 30.91
N GLN A 84 -3.52 6.80 31.28
CA GLN A 84 -3.26 5.89 32.40
C GLN A 84 -3.73 6.47 33.74
N ARG A 85 -3.98 7.77 33.80
CA ARG A 85 -4.71 8.40 34.91
C ARG A 85 -6.23 8.23 34.82
N ILE A 86 -6.78 7.92 33.62
CA ILE A 86 -8.22 7.82 33.35
C ILE A 86 -8.49 6.61 32.42
N SER A 87 -8.49 5.40 33.00
CA SER A 87 -9.21 4.18 32.56
C SER A 87 -9.33 3.81 31.07
N SER A 88 -8.77 2.65 30.73
CA SER A 88 -9.20 1.53 29.84
C SER A 88 -10.17 1.76 28.66
N GLY A 89 -9.74 1.31 27.47
CA GLY A 89 -10.56 0.61 26.48
C GLY A 89 -10.96 1.35 25.24
N ALA A 90 -10.33 1.00 24.11
CA ALA A 90 -11.01 0.71 22.83
C ALA A 90 -9.99 0.31 21.75
N ARG A 91 -10.07 -0.93 21.31
CA ARG A 91 -9.45 -1.43 20.08
C ARG A 91 -10.43 -1.13 18.95
N THR A 92 -10.00 -0.39 17.93
CA THR A 92 -10.79 -0.21 16.71
C THR A 92 -10.46 -1.33 15.73
N ASP A 93 -11.43 -2.19 15.54
CA ASP A 93 -11.46 -3.24 14.52
C ASP A 93 -11.94 -2.60 13.20
N VAL A 94 -11.22 -2.81 12.11
CA VAL A 94 -11.66 -2.35 10.79
C VAL A 94 -12.33 -3.53 10.12
N GLY A 95 -13.65 -3.43 10.02
CA GLY A 95 -14.53 -4.43 9.45
C GLY A 95 -14.32 -4.70 7.97
N ASP A 96 -14.55 -5.94 7.71
CA ASP A 96 -14.60 -6.69 6.48
C ASP A 96 -15.69 -6.19 5.52
N ILE A 97 -15.39 -6.06 4.22
CA ILE A 97 -16.38 -5.96 3.15
C ILE A 97 -16.11 -7.05 2.11
N ALA A 98 -17.12 -7.86 1.92
CA ALA A 98 -17.16 -9.12 1.20
C ALA A 98 -17.01 -9.02 -0.34
N ALA A 99 -16.34 -10.05 -0.84
CA ALA A 99 -16.49 -10.82 -2.09
C ALA A 99 -16.85 -10.10 -3.40
N GLU A 100 -15.90 -10.07 -4.25
CA GLU A 100 -15.85 -10.45 -5.66
C GLU A 100 -14.71 -9.72 -6.41
N VAL A 101 -13.57 -10.29 -6.40
CA VAL A 101 -12.50 -10.31 -7.42
C VAL A 101 -11.38 -11.18 -6.84
N THR A 102 -11.52 -12.46 -6.92
CA THR A 102 -10.78 -13.45 -6.12
C THR A 102 -9.26 -13.33 -6.20
N ASP A 103 -8.69 -13.17 -7.40
CA ASP A 103 -7.21 -13.17 -7.53
C ASP A 103 -6.58 -11.82 -7.13
N ARG A 104 -7.22 -10.72 -7.50
CA ARG A 104 -6.76 -9.37 -7.11
C ARG A 104 -6.91 -9.14 -5.60
N HIS A 105 -8.00 -9.62 -5.03
CA HIS A 105 -8.25 -9.54 -3.59
C HIS A 105 -7.23 -10.36 -2.80
N ASN A 106 -6.95 -11.59 -3.23
CA ASN A 106 -5.94 -12.46 -2.64
C ASN A 106 -4.54 -11.84 -2.71
N ALA A 107 -4.18 -11.24 -3.85
CA ALA A 107 -2.91 -10.54 -4.01
C ALA A 107 -2.81 -9.30 -3.10
N LEU A 108 -3.88 -8.52 -2.96
CA LEU A 108 -3.91 -7.36 -2.07
C LEU A 108 -3.88 -7.78 -0.59
N HIS A 109 -4.58 -8.84 -0.22
CA HIS A 109 -4.54 -9.43 1.12
C HIS A 109 -3.14 -9.96 1.46
N ALA A 110 -2.53 -10.72 0.55
CA ALA A 110 -1.17 -11.21 0.72
C ALA A 110 -0.18 -10.05 0.89
N LEU A 111 -0.31 -9.00 0.07
CA LEU A 111 0.51 -7.80 0.19
C LEU A 111 0.26 -7.07 1.52
N ALA A 112 -1.00 -6.95 1.95
CA ALA A 112 -1.38 -6.31 3.21
C ALA A 112 -0.86 -7.06 4.45
N SER A 113 -0.72 -8.39 4.37
CA SER A 113 -0.18 -9.22 5.47
C SER A 113 1.33 -9.08 5.66
N LEU A 114 2.06 -8.50 4.69
CA LEU A 114 3.49 -8.31 4.81
C LEU A 114 3.85 -7.21 5.80
N PRO A 115 5.04 -7.30 6.43
CA PRO A 115 5.61 -6.19 7.17
C PRO A 115 5.64 -4.92 6.30
N GLU A 116 5.35 -3.77 6.88
CA GLU A 116 5.25 -2.49 6.17
C GLU A 116 6.50 -2.19 5.32
N ALA A 117 7.69 -2.45 5.85
CA ALA A 117 8.95 -2.23 5.16
C ALA A 117 9.13 -3.11 3.90
N ASP A 118 8.56 -4.32 3.89
CA ASP A 118 8.59 -5.22 2.74
C ASP A 118 7.54 -4.78 1.71
N ARG A 119 6.36 -4.39 2.16
CA ARG A 119 5.30 -3.85 1.32
C ARG A 119 5.74 -2.58 0.62
N GLU A 120 6.33 -1.62 1.35
CA GLU A 120 6.89 -0.39 0.79
C GLU A 120 7.93 -0.70 -0.29
N LEU A 121 8.86 -1.61 -0.02
CA LEU A 121 9.90 -2.02 -0.97
C LEU A 121 9.32 -2.61 -2.25
N LEU A 122 8.37 -3.54 -2.12
CA LEU A 122 7.72 -4.17 -3.28
C LEU A 122 6.92 -3.16 -4.10
N THR A 123 6.23 -2.22 -3.45
CA THR A 123 5.48 -1.16 -4.12
C THR A 123 6.42 -0.22 -4.91
N LEU A 124 7.55 0.17 -4.35
CA LEU A 124 8.53 1.00 -5.05
C LEU A 124 9.05 0.33 -6.33
N ILE A 125 9.32 -0.97 -6.29
CA ILE A 125 9.84 -1.72 -7.44
C ILE A 125 8.74 -2.05 -8.44
N ALA A 126 7.64 -2.68 -7.99
CA ALA A 126 6.63 -3.24 -8.87
C ALA A 126 5.63 -2.19 -9.39
N TRP A 127 5.24 -1.25 -8.54
CA TRP A 127 4.22 -0.25 -8.89
C TRP A 127 4.82 1.06 -9.41
N HIS A 128 5.85 1.55 -8.73
CA HIS A 128 6.52 2.78 -9.17
C HIS A 128 7.63 2.53 -10.19
N GLY A 129 7.95 1.26 -10.51
CA GLY A 129 8.91 0.89 -11.55
C GLY A 129 10.32 1.41 -11.27
N LEU A 130 10.70 1.58 -10.00
CA LEU A 130 12.02 2.03 -9.65
C LEU A 130 13.03 0.88 -9.85
N SER A 131 14.20 1.22 -10.35
CA SER A 131 15.35 0.32 -10.30
C SER A 131 15.78 0.04 -8.86
N ALA A 132 16.51 -1.04 -8.63
CA ALA A 132 17.04 -1.35 -7.31
C ALA A 132 17.92 -0.20 -6.75
N ARG A 133 18.64 0.51 -7.59
CA ARG A 133 19.45 1.66 -7.20
C ARG A 133 18.59 2.84 -6.71
N GLU A 134 17.54 3.16 -7.46
CA GLU A 134 16.61 4.24 -7.12
C GLU A 134 15.81 3.93 -5.85
N ALA A 135 15.29 2.70 -5.73
CA ALA A 135 14.61 2.27 -4.51
C ALA A 135 15.55 2.29 -3.29
N ALA A 136 16.83 1.93 -3.45
CA ALA A 136 17.83 2.04 -2.39
C ALA A 136 18.04 3.49 -1.95
N GLN A 137 18.02 4.44 -2.87
CA GLN A 137 18.07 5.88 -2.56
C GLN A 137 16.85 6.33 -1.74
N VAL A 138 15.64 5.94 -2.16
CA VAL A 138 14.39 6.23 -1.43
C VAL A 138 14.43 5.66 -0.02
N LEU A 139 14.84 4.40 0.11
CA LEU A 139 14.86 3.67 1.38
C LEU A 139 16.10 3.97 2.24
N ARG A 140 17.04 4.78 1.74
CA ARG A 140 18.30 5.15 2.41
C ARG A 140 19.10 3.95 2.85
N CYS A 141 19.32 3.00 1.95
CA CYS A 141 20.14 1.83 2.16
C CYS A 141 21.07 1.58 0.96
N THR A 142 22.03 0.65 1.11
CA THR A 142 22.86 0.25 -0.04
C THR A 142 22.06 -0.64 -0.99
N THR A 143 22.45 -0.65 -2.27
CA THR A 143 21.83 -1.53 -3.28
C THR A 143 21.97 -3.01 -2.89
N ALA A 144 23.10 -3.41 -2.30
CA ALA A 144 23.30 -4.77 -1.80
C ALA A 144 22.30 -5.13 -0.70
N THR A 145 22.12 -4.24 0.28
CA THR A 145 21.11 -4.41 1.34
C THR A 145 19.69 -4.52 0.75
N LEU A 146 19.38 -3.66 -0.21
CA LEU A 146 18.08 -3.67 -0.89
C LEU A 146 17.83 -4.99 -1.61
N THR A 147 18.81 -5.51 -2.35
CA THR A 147 18.68 -6.78 -3.09
C THR A 147 18.34 -7.94 -2.14
N VAL A 148 19.03 -8.04 -1.01
CA VAL A 148 18.74 -9.08 0.01
C VAL A 148 17.34 -8.89 0.59
N ARG A 149 16.94 -7.65 0.91
CA ARG A 149 15.60 -7.35 1.42
C ARG A 149 14.51 -7.68 0.39
N LEU A 150 14.74 -7.33 -0.88
CA LEU A 150 13.82 -7.61 -1.98
C LEU A 150 13.62 -9.12 -2.18
N TYR A 151 14.70 -9.91 -2.13
CA TYR A 151 14.60 -11.36 -2.17
C TYR A 151 13.73 -11.91 -1.03
N ARG A 152 13.97 -11.45 0.20
CA ARG A 152 13.20 -11.88 1.38
C ARG A 152 11.74 -11.44 1.30
N ALA A 153 11.48 -10.22 0.85
CA ALA A 153 10.12 -9.70 0.68
C ALA A 153 9.32 -10.50 -0.36
N ARG A 154 9.95 -10.84 -1.50
CA ARG A 154 9.33 -11.70 -2.52
C ARG A 154 8.98 -13.08 -1.97
N ARG A 155 9.90 -13.71 -1.24
CA ARG A 155 9.67 -15.03 -0.62
C ARG A 155 8.53 -14.98 0.42
N ARG A 156 8.40 -13.88 1.15
CA ARG A 156 7.27 -13.71 2.08
C ARG A 156 5.95 -13.51 1.33
N LEU A 157 5.97 -12.74 0.24
CA LEU A 157 4.79 -12.56 -0.60
C LEU A 157 4.33 -13.88 -1.23
N GLU A 158 5.25 -14.67 -1.78
CA GLU A 158 4.96 -16.01 -2.32
C GLU A 158 4.27 -16.89 -1.28
N LYS A 159 4.84 -16.97 -0.07
CA LYS A 159 4.22 -17.73 1.03
C LYS A 159 2.85 -17.21 1.44
N ALA A 160 2.66 -15.88 1.44
CA ALA A 160 1.39 -15.27 1.78
C ALA A 160 0.32 -15.55 0.69
N LEU A 161 0.72 -15.61 -0.58
CA LEU A 161 -0.15 -15.98 -1.69
C LEU A 161 -0.53 -17.47 -1.64
N GLU A 162 0.41 -18.35 -1.29
CA GLU A 162 0.16 -19.79 -1.10
C GLU A 162 -0.76 -20.06 0.10
N ALA A 163 -0.64 -19.27 1.17
CA ALA A 163 -1.45 -19.39 2.39
C ALA A 163 -2.83 -18.74 2.26
N ALA A 164 -3.01 -17.81 1.30
CA ALA A 164 -4.32 -17.25 1.02
C ALA A 164 -5.24 -18.39 0.58
N PRO A 165 -6.40 -18.61 1.24
CA PRO A 165 -7.28 -19.68 0.86
C PRO A 165 -7.63 -19.49 -0.62
N ALA A 166 -7.23 -20.48 -1.44
CA ALA A 166 -7.78 -20.62 -2.75
C ALA A 166 -9.29 -20.78 -2.53
N SER A 167 -10.04 -19.70 -2.71
CA SER A 167 -11.49 -19.79 -2.87
C SER A 167 -11.73 -20.53 -4.19
N ARG A 168 -11.30 -21.80 -4.21
CA ARG A 168 -11.66 -22.73 -5.25
C ARG A 168 -13.16 -22.92 -5.13
N ALA A 169 -13.86 -22.46 -6.15
CA ALA A 169 -14.99 -23.14 -6.74
C ALA A 169 -15.45 -24.40 -5.93
N ALA A 170 -16.15 -24.20 -4.87
CA ALA A 170 -16.88 -25.24 -4.18
C ALA A 170 -18.23 -24.66 -3.82
N SER A 171 -19.04 -24.44 -4.84
CA SER A 171 -20.49 -24.34 -4.69
C SER A 171 -21.13 -24.44 -6.06
N THR A 172 -20.89 -25.57 -6.72
CA THR A 172 -21.95 -26.12 -7.57
C THR A 172 -22.71 -27.04 -6.65
N PRO A 173 -23.90 -26.67 -6.15
CA PRO A 173 -24.78 -27.64 -5.51
C PRO A 173 -25.12 -28.65 -6.57
N PRO A 174 -25.19 -29.95 -6.23
CA PRO A 174 -25.63 -30.96 -7.17
C PRO A 174 -27.04 -30.57 -7.63
N VAL A 175 -27.20 -30.43 -8.95
CA VAL A 175 -28.52 -30.27 -9.54
C VAL A 175 -29.26 -31.55 -9.23
N GLU A 176 -30.18 -31.48 -8.28
CA GLU A 176 -31.12 -32.52 -7.94
C GLU A 176 -31.99 -32.76 -9.17
N ALA A 177 -31.83 -33.94 -9.78
CA ALA A 177 -32.58 -34.35 -10.92
C ALA A 177 -34.08 -34.38 -10.54
N PRO A 178 -34.97 -33.85 -11.38
CA PRO A 178 -36.42 -33.94 -11.08
C PRO A 178 -36.88 -35.39 -11.10
N HIS A 179 -37.46 -35.80 -9.99
CA HIS A 179 -38.13 -37.10 -9.90
C HIS A 179 -39.26 -37.18 -10.92
N PRO A 180 -39.37 -38.29 -11.67
CA PRO A 180 -40.52 -38.51 -12.58
C PRO A 180 -41.79 -38.72 -11.74
N THR A 181 -42.73 -37.83 -11.88
CA THR A 181 -44.09 -37.98 -11.35
C THR A 181 -44.75 -39.18 -12.04
N ARG A 182 -44.98 -40.26 -11.28
CA ARG A 182 -45.84 -41.34 -11.67
C ARG A 182 -47.27 -40.82 -11.75
N HIS A 183 -47.79 -40.75 -12.97
CA HIS A 183 -49.23 -40.72 -13.20
C HIS A 183 -49.78 -42.08 -12.84
N GLU A 184 -50.46 -42.18 -11.74
CA GLU A 184 -51.32 -43.29 -11.36
C GLU A 184 -52.70 -43.01 -11.91
N GLY A 185 -53.13 -43.87 -12.84
CA GLY A 185 -54.44 -43.81 -13.48
C GLY A 185 -55.51 -44.25 -12.47
N ALA A 186 -56.66 -43.63 -12.53
CA ALA A 186 -57.87 -44.09 -11.90
C ALA A 186 -58.78 -44.77 -12.97
N PRO A 187 -59.35 -45.91 -12.69
CA PRO A 187 -60.32 -46.51 -13.56
C PRO A 187 -61.76 -46.15 -13.14
N ALA A 188 -62.69 -46.38 -14.14
CA ALA A 188 -64.13 -46.40 -14.13
C ALA A 188 -64.89 -45.07 -14.20
#